data_1e06fcd7965376908cc92c120cd91119
#
_entry.id   1e06fcd7965376908cc92c120cd91119
#
_cell.length_a   1.000
_cell.length_b   1.000
_cell.length_c   1.000
_cell.angle_alpha   90.00
_cell.angle_beta   90.00
_cell.angle_gamma   90.00
#
_symmetry.space_group_name_H-M   'P 1'
#
loop_
_entity.id
_entity.type
_entity.pdbx_description
1 polymer ?
#
loop_
_entity_poly.entity_id
_entity_poly.type
_entity_poly.pdbx_seq_one_letter_code
_entity_poly.pdbx_strand_id
1 'polypeptide(L)'
;MAFSTMTGVMTRAKALLAVALSVAIFAVSAPAMAQEVPPEQLALARKYVDLTDSAGVFEITLVEIGIGTMRELNQQNPEIAEETDLAIGKVLETYRDRKGELLDQFARVYSTRFTVEELQQIVAFYESPTGQKLAQANTEVNSDLQAVLQVFSNNTRSEFFAKVRAELRAQGFEV
;
A
#
# COMPACT_ATOMS: atom_id res chain seq x y z
N MET A 1 -35.81 -78.08 26.14
CA MET A 1 -35.01 -77.65 27.29
C MET A 1 -34.81 -76.18 27.11
N ALA A 2 -35.38 -75.40 28.00
CA ALA A 2 -35.55 -73.97 27.94
C ALA A 2 -34.34 -73.21 28.42
N PHE A 3 -33.99 -72.14 27.74
CA PHE A 3 -33.42 -70.91 28.40
C PHE A 3 -34.01 -69.71 27.72
N SER A 4 -34.91 -69.07 28.43
CA SER A 4 -35.66 -67.90 28.05
C SER A 4 -35.00 -66.68 28.67
N THR A 5 -34.79 -65.70 27.85
CA THR A 5 -35.11 -64.25 28.05
C THR A 5 -34.82 -63.61 29.43
N MET A 6 -33.81 -62.73 29.48
CA MET A 6 -33.84 -61.56 30.33
C MET A 6 -32.74 -60.55 29.87
N THR A 7 -33.02 -59.80 28.84
CA THR A 7 -32.18 -58.61 28.48
C THR A 7 -33.06 -57.62 27.75
N GLY A 8 -33.65 -56.67 28.46
CA GLY A 8 -34.54 -55.76 27.75
C GLY A 8 -35.03 -54.55 28.56
N VAL A 9 -34.31 -54.00 29.53
CA VAL A 9 -34.80 -52.81 30.28
C VAL A 9 -33.71 -51.74 30.57
N MET A 10 -32.47 -51.92 30.14
CA MET A 10 -31.41 -50.95 30.52
C MET A 10 -30.88 -50.04 29.39
N THR A 11 -31.62 -49.85 28.30
CA THR A 11 -31.15 -49.07 27.15
C THR A 11 -31.96 -47.78 26.83
N ARG A 12 -32.88 -47.35 27.71
CA ARG A 12 -33.68 -46.12 27.46
C ARG A 12 -33.35 -44.93 28.32
N ALA A 13 -32.39 -45.00 29.23
CA ALA A 13 -32.03 -43.88 30.15
C ALA A 13 -30.73 -43.13 29.76
N LYS A 14 -30.03 -43.51 28.68
CA LYS A 14 -28.78 -42.83 28.25
C LYS A 14 -28.93 -41.97 26.99
N ALA A 15 -30.12 -41.90 26.37
CA ALA A 15 -30.35 -41.15 25.16
C ALA A 15 -30.95 -39.74 25.32
N LEU A 16 -31.17 -39.28 26.54
CA LEU A 16 -31.78 -37.98 26.84
C LEU A 16 -30.81 -36.94 27.43
N LEU A 17 -29.53 -37.25 27.56
CA LEU A 17 -28.50 -36.31 28.07
C LEU A 17 -27.53 -35.80 27.01
N ALA A 18 -27.69 -36.20 25.76
CA ALA A 18 -26.80 -35.80 24.65
C ALA A 18 -27.39 -34.69 23.74
N VAL A 19 -28.59 -34.20 23.99
CA VAL A 19 -29.24 -33.17 23.16
C VAL A 19 -29.20 -31.76 23.81
N ALA A 20 -28.74 -31.62 25.04
CA ALA A 20 -28.73 -30.33 25.75
C ALA A 20 -27.40 -29.57 25.70
N LEU A 21 -26.38 -30.03 24.94
CA LEU A 21 -25.06 -29.36 24.90
C LEU A 21 -24.66 -28.87 23.50
N SER A 22 -25.59 -28.74 22.57
CA SER A 22 -25.30 -28.31 21.19
C SER A 22 -25.87 -26.94 20.82
N VAL A 23 -26.26 -26.10 21.76
CA VAL A 23 -26.93 -24.79 21.48
C VAL A 23 -26.15 -23.59 22.02
N ALA A 24 -24.87 -23.69 22.30
CA ALA A 24 -24.13 -22.57 22.89
C ALA A 24 -22.82 -22.25 22.14
N ILE A 25 -22.74 -22.34 20.79
CA ILE A 25 -21.65 -21.69 20.03
C ILE A 25 -22.24 -21.14 18.72
N PHE A 26 -23.25 -20.29 18.83
CA PHE A 26 -23.38 -19.16 17.91
C PHE A 26 -22.60 -18.00 18.55
N ALA A 27 -21.29 -18.09 18.45
CA ALA A 27 -20.45 -16.91 18.60
C ALA A 27 -20.93 -15.95 17.51
N VAL A 28 -21.62 -14.92 17.94
CA VAL A 28 -21.94 -13.74 17.16
C VAL A 28 -20.61 -13.25 16.59
N SER A 29 -20.31 -13.62 15.34
CA SER A 29 -19.35 -12.88 14.54
C SER A 29 -19.97 -11.51 14.36
N ALA A 30 -19.70 -10.60 15.31
CA ALA A 30 -19.95 -9.19 15.10
C ALA A 30 -19.22 -8.87 13.77
N PRO A 31 -19.91 -8.29 12.78
CA PRO A 31 -19.21 -7.78 11.60
C PRO A 31 -18.08 -6.92 12.18
N ALA A 32 -16.85 -7.15 11.75
CA ALA A 32 -15.76 -6.22 12.01
C ALA A 32 -16.24 -4.90 11.40
N MET A 33 -16.85 -4.05 12.21
CA MET A 33 -17.17 -2.68 11.85
C MET A 33 -15.83 -2.12 11.45
N ALA A 34 -15.65 -1.80 10.18
CA ALA A 34 -14.51 -1.00 9.74
C ALA A 34 -14.49 0.19 10.69
N GLN A 35 -13.47 0.26 11.53
CA GLN A 35 -13.38 1.24 12.60
C GLN A 35 -13.36 2.60 11.91
N GLU A 36 -14.48 3.34 11.99
CA GLU A 36 -14.56 4.67 11.40
C GLU A 36 -13.44 5.49 12.02
N VAL A 37 -12.54 5.96 11.19
CA VAL A 37 -11.44 6.80 11.63
C VAL A 37 -12.04 8.10 12.19
N PRO A 38 -11.72 8.49 13.43
CA PRO A 38 -12.21 9.73 14.00
C PRO A 38 -11.91 10.92 13.08
N PRO A 39 -12.84 11.87 12.92
CA PRO A 39 -12.64 13.04 12.06
C PRO A 39 -11.39 13.85 12.43
N GLU A 40 -11.08 13.97 13.71
CA GLU A 40 -9.86 14.63 14.20
C GLU A 40 -8.59 13.92 13.71
N GLN A 41 -8.55 12.60 13.78
CA GLN A 41 -7.43 11.78 13.32
C GLN A 41 -7.21 11.93 11.81
N LEU A 42 -8.31 11.95 11.04
CA LEU A 42 -8.25 12.18 9.60
C LEU A 42 -7.77 13.58 9.27
N ALA A 43 -8.23 14.60 10.00
CA ALA A 43 -7.80 15.99 9.81
C ALA A 43 -6.31 16.18 10.10
N LEU A 44 -5.77 15.56 11.16
CA LEU A 44 -4.35 15.58 11.49
C LEU A 44 -3.52 14.84 10.44
N ALA A 45 -3.98 13.68 9.98
CA ALA A 45 -3.33 12.94 8.91
C ALA A 45 -3.31 13.75 7.61
N ARG A 46 -4.40 14.45 7.27
CA ARG A 46 -4.45 15.34 6.12
C ARG A 46 -3.46 16.50 6.26
N LYS A 47 -3.39 17.13 7.41
CA LYS A 47 -2.44 18.21 7.68
C LYS A 47 -0.99 17.73 7.51
N TYR A 48 -0.67 16.53 7.99
CA TYR A 48 0.65 15.92 7.76
C TYR A 48 0.94 15.72 6.26
N VAL A 49 -0.03 15.20 5.50
CA VAL A 49 0.12 15.01 4.04
C VAL A 49 0.37 16.34 3.36
N ASP A 50 -0.39 17.39 3.69
CA ASP A 50 -0.21 18.74 3.12
C ASP A 50 1.18 19.33 3.43
N LEU A 51 1.72 19.09 4.63
CA LEU A 51 3.05 19.54 5.04
C LEU A 51 4.20 18.81 4.34
N THR A 52 3.95 17.61 3.82
CA THR A 52 4.97 16.74 3.22
C THR A 52 4.81 16.53 1.70
N ASP A 53 3.78 17.08 1.06
CA ASP A 53 3.54 17.02 -0.40
C ASP A 53 4.48 17.96 -1.18
N SER A 54 5.78 17.94 -0.85
CA SER A 54 6.79 18.76 -1.52
C SER A 54 7.14 18.26 -2.91
N ALA A 55 6.89 16.97 -3.18
CA ALA A 55 7.26 16.32 -4.43
C ALA A 55 6.24 16.54 -5.54
N GLY A 56 5.05 17.08 -5.25
CA GLY A 56 4.00 17.25 -6.25
C GLY A 56 3.56 15.94 -6.90
N VAL A 57 3.39 14.88 -6.11
CA VAL A 57 3.09 13.52 -6.62
C VAL A 57 1.88 13.52 -7.55
N PHE A 58 0.87 14.34 -7.25
CA PHE A 58 -0.31 14.45 -8.10
C PHE A 58 0.02 15.00 -9.49
N GLU A 59 0.78 16.09 -9.55
CA GLU A 59 1.19 16.75 -10.78
C GLU A 59 2.06 15.82 -11.63
N ILE A 60 3.03 15.14 -11.02
CA ILE A 60 3.88 14.15 -11.71
C ILE A 60 3.03 13.02 -12.28
N THR A 61 2.09 12.47 -11.50
CA THR A 61 1.21 11.39 -11.94
C THR A 61 0.34 11.82 -13.13
N LEU A 62 -0.21 13.03 -13.11
CA LEU A 62 -0.99 13.55 -14.23
C LEU A 62 -0.15 13.70 -15.50
N VAL A 63 1.07 14.21 -15.38
CA VAL A 63 1.99 14.32 -16.53
C VAL A 63 2.32 12.94 -17.09
N GLU A 64 2.59 11.95 -16.24
CA GLU A 64 2.86 10.57 -16.67
C GLU A 64 1.65 9.94 -17.40
N ILE A 65 0.43 10.17 -16.90
CA ILE A 65 -0.81 9.72 -17.55
C ILE A 65 -0.94 10.41 -18.92
N GLY A 66 -0.70 11.72 -19.00
CA GLY A 66 -0.75 12.48 -20.25
C GLY A 66 0.24 11.94 -21.29
N ILE A 67 1.50 11.72 -20.90
CA ILE A 67 2.54 11.15 -21.77
C ILE A 67 2.16 9.73 -22.23
N GLY A 68 1.64 8.91 -21.33
CA GLY A 68 1.19 7.55 -21.65
C GLY A 68 0.06 7.56 -22.68
N THR A 69 -0.94 8.42 -22.48
CA THR A 69 -2.09 8.59 -23.37
C THR A 69 -1.66 9.13 -24.74
N MET A 70 -0.78 10.14 -24.76
CA MET A 70 -0.21 10.69 -25.99
C MET A 70 0.49 9.60 -26.81
N ARG A 71 1.34 8.79 -26.17
CA ARG A 71 2.07 7.71 -26.83
C ARG A 71 1.12 6.67 -27.43
N GLU A 72 0.10 6.29 -26.69
CA GLU A 72 -0.89 5.31 -27.15
C GLU A 72 -1.69 5.82 -28.34
N LEU A 73 -2.22 7.04 -28.28
CA LEU A 73 -3.00 7.64 -29.36
C LEU A 73 -2.19 7.89 -30.61
N ASN A 74 -0.95 8.40 -30.47
CA ASN A 74 -0.08 8.67 -31.62
C ASN A 74 0.42 7.37 -32.30
N GLN A 75 0.51 6.25 -31.59
CA GLN A 75 0.78 4.95 -32.21
C GLN A 75 -0.40 4.45 -33.05
N GLN A 76 -1.62 4.73 -32.64
CA GLN A 76 -2.83 4.31 -33.34
C GLN A 76 -3.22 5.26 -34.46
N ASN A 77 -2.96 6.57 -34.31
CA ASN A 77 -3.40 7.65 -35.18
C ASN A 77 -2.30 8.70 -35.35
N PRO A 78 -1.21 8.39 -36.04
CA PRO A 78 -0.06 9.30 -36.15
C PRO A 78 -0.37 10.62 -36.91
N GLU A 79 -1.44 10.62 -37.70
CA GLU A 79 -1.87 11.78 -38.51
C GLU A 79 -2.52 12.90 -37.69
N ILE A 80 -2.92 12.63 -36.43
CA ILE A 80 -3.55 13.63 -35.54
C ILE A 80 -2.69 13.92 -34.30
N ALA A 81 -1.38 13.77 -34.38
CA ALA A 81 -0.49 13.92 -33.21
C ALA A 81 -0.59 15.33 -32.58
N GLU A 82 -0.69 16.40 -33.40
CA GLU A 82 -0.80 17.77 -32.90
C GLU A 82 -2.14 17.99 -32.17
N GLU A 83 -3.23 17.50 -32.74
CA GLU A 83 -4.57 17.58 -32.13
C GLU A 83 -4.62 16.78 -30.83
N THR A 84 -3.93 15.63 -30.78
CA THR A 84 -3.80 14.80 -29.57
C THR A 84 -3.14 15.59 -28.45
N ASP A 85 -2.01 16.24 -28.71
CA ASP A 85 -1.30 17.03 -27.71
C ASP A 85 -2.17 18.16 -27.15
N LEU A 86 -2.86 18.88 -28.04
CA LEU A 86 -3.78 19.96 -27.64
C LEU A 86 -4.96 19.43 -26.81
N ALA A 87 -5.51 18.27 -27.17
CA ALA A 87 -6.61 17.65 -26.45
C ALA A 87 -6.16 17.19 -25.04
N ILE A 88 -4.98 16.56 -24.93
CA ILE A 88 -4.41 16.13 -23.66
C ILE A 88 -4.21 17.35 -22.75
N GLY A 89 -3.62 18.44 -23.24
CA GLY A 89 -3.43 19.66 -22.46
C GLY A 89 -4.75 20.20 -21.89
N LYS A 90 -5.81 20.24 -22.69
CA LYS A 90 -7.14 20.66 -22.23
C LYS A 90 -7.74 19.73 -21.18
N VAL A 91 -7.57 18.41 -21.36
CA VAL A 91 -8.09 17.42 -20.41
C VAL A 91 -7.33 17.51 -19.08
N LEU A 92 -5.99 17.62 -19.09
CA LEU A 92 -5.19 17.76 -17.87
C LEU A 92 -5.64 18.95 -17.01
N GLU A 93 -6.02 20.07 -17.63
CA GLU A 93 -6.57 21.22 -16.87
C GLU A 93 -7.83 20.87 -16.07
N THR A 94 -8.69 19.98 -16.61
CA THR A 94 -9.91 19.56 -15.90
C THR A 94 -9.65 18.68 -14.69
N TYR A 95 -8.45 18.12 -14.57
CA TYR A 95 -8.06 17.26 -13.45
C TYR A 95 -7.36 18.00 -12.31
N ARG A 96 -6.97 19.26 -12.48
CA ARG A 96 -6.22 20.02 -11.45
C ARG A 96 -6.92 20.08 -10.11
N ASP A 97 -8.23 20.22 -10.10
CA ASP A 97 -9.01 20.33 -8.87
C ASP A 97 -9.13 19.00 -8.11
N ARG A 98 -8.73 17.89 -8.73
CA ARG A 98 -8.79 16.56 -8.12
C ARG A 98 -7.60 16.23 -7.20
N LYS A 99 -6.62 17.12 -7.06
CA LYS A 99 -5.49 16.94 -6.13
C LYS A 99 -5.96 16.61 -4.72
N GLY A 100 -6.97 17.33 -4.24
CA GLY A 100 -7.56 17.10 -2.92
C GLY A 100 -8.03 15.67 -2.70
N GLU A 101 -8.64 15.04 -3.72
CA GLU A 101 -9.12 13.65 -3.64
C GLU A 101 -7.96 12.67 -3.36
N LEU A 102 -6.82 12.83 -4.04
CA LEU A 102 -5.64 11.98 -3.83
C LEU A 102 -5.05 12.19 -2.43
N LEU A 103 -4.90 13.45 -2.01
CA LEU A 103 -4.33 13.75 -0.69
C LEU A 103 -5.24 13.27 0.44
N ASP A 104 -6.58 13.28 0.25
CA ASP A 104 -7.52 12.67 1.18
C ASP A 104 -7.35 11.14 1.28
N GLN A 105 -7.08 10.46 0.18
CA GLN A 105 -6.76 9.02 0.23
C GLN A 105 -5.45 8.76 0.98
N PHE A 106 -4.42 9.58 0.76
CA PHE A 106 -3.18 9.48 1.53
C PHE A 106 -3.43 9.71 3.02
N ALA A 107 -4.21 10.73 3.38
CA ALA A 107 -4.59 10.98 4.77
C ALA A 107 -5.29 9.78 5.42
N ARG A 108 -6.18 9.08 4.69
CA ARG A 108 -6.80 7.85 5.18
C ARG A 108 -5.77 6.75 5.48
N VAL A 109 -4.76 6.58 4.63
CA VAL A 109 -3.69 5.60 4.86
C VAL A 109 -2.94 5.93 6.16
N TYR A 110 -2.56 7.18 6.38
CA TYR A 110 -1.86 7.60 7.60
C TYR A 110 -2.76 7.49 8.84
N SER A 111 -4.02 7.87 8.73
CA SER A 111 -4.97 7.80 9.84
C SER A 111 -5.24 6.37 10.32
N THR A 112 -5.00 5.35 9.52
CA THR A 112 -5.09 3.95 9.97
C THR A 112 -3.79 3.42 10.60
N ARG A 113 -2.71 4.17 10.57
CA ARG A 113 -1.38 3.76 11.04
C ARG A 113 -0.95 4.44 12.34
N PHE A 114 -1.44 5.64 12.58
CA PHE A 114 -1.02 6.49 13.70
C PHE A 114 -2.22 6.93 14.52
N THR A 115 -2.08 6.98 15.82
CA THR A 115 -3.08 7.54 16.74
C THR A 115 -3.17 9.06 16.62
N VAL A 116 -4.18 9.67 17.26
CA VAL A 116 -4.34 11.13 17.31
C VAL A 116 -3.11 11.78 17.95
N GLU A 117 -2.62 11.23 19.07
CA GLU A 117 -1.45 11.74 19.80
C GLU A 117 -0.17 11.66 18.98
N GLU A 118 0.02 10.55 18.25
CA GLU A 118 1.17 10.39 17.35
C GLU A 118 1.11 11.37 16.17
N LEU A 119 -0.07 11.54 15.57
CA LEU A 119 -0.26 12.50 14.48
C LEU A 119 -0.04 13.94 14.94
N GLN A 120 -0.47 14.30 16.15
CA GLN A 120 -0.19 15.62 16.74
C GLN A 120 1.33 15.86 16.86
N GLN A 121 2.10 14.88 17.34
CA GLN A 121 3.56 14.97 17.44
C GLN A 121 4.23 15.08 16.06
N ILE A 122 3.79 14.28 15.09
CA ILE A 122 4.29 14.30 13.72
C ILE A 122 4.00 15.66 13.08
N VAL A 123 2.78 16.16 13.17
CA VAL A 123 2.40 17.46 12.64
C VAL A 123 3.24 18.58 13.30
N ALA A 124 3.37 18.58 14.62
CA ALA A 124 4.18 19.57 15.34
C ALA A 124 5.65 19.55 14.88
N PHE A 125 6.21 18.35 14.61
CA PHE A 125 7.56 18.26 14.05
C PHE A 125 7.64 18.89 12.65
N TYR A 126 6.73 18.56 11.73
CA TYR A 126 6.77 19.07 10.36
C TYR A 126 6.38 20.55 10.24
N GLU A 127 5.71 21.12 11.24
CA GLU A 127 5.48 22.56 11.38
C GLU A 127 6.74 23.31 11.88
N SER A 128 7.71 22.61 12.47
CA SER A 128 8.96 23.23 12.92
C SER A 128 9.87 23.59 11.73
N PRO A 129 10.80 24.56 11.90
CA PRO A 129 11.76 24.91 10.84
C PRO A 129 12.58 23.72 10.33
N THR A 130 12.97 22.81 11.22
CA THR A 130 13.72 21.60 10.86
C THR A 130 12.87 20.61 10.10
N GLY A 131 11.61 20.40 10.50
CA GLY A 131 10.68 19.52 9.81
C GLY A 131 10.34 20.02 8.41
N GLN A 132 10.09 21.32 8.25
CA GLN A 132 9.86 21.94 6.95
C GLN A 132 11.07 21.79 6.03
N LYS A 133 12.29 22.04 6.55
CA LYS A 133 13.52 21.82 5.79
C LYS A 133 13.68 20.36 5.36
N LEU A 134 13.36 19.40 6.24
CA LEU A 134 13.42 17.99 5.92
C LEU A 134 12.40 17.62 4.82
N ALA A 135 11.15 18.09 4.92
CA ALA A 135 10.12 17.86 3.91
C ALA A 135 10.55 18.35 2.52
N GLN A 136 11.11 19.56 2.45
CA GLN A 136 11.61 20.15 1.20
C GLN A 136 12.83 19.40 0.64
N ALA A 137 13.77 19.04 1.50
CA ALA A 137 15.01 18.37 1.09
C ALA A 137 14.78 16.91 0.65
N ASN A 138 13.74 16.24 1.11
CA ASN A 138 13.53 14.81 0.86
C ASN A 138 13.50 14.47 -0.63
N THR A 139 12.96 15.33 -1.49
CA THR A 139 12.91 15.09 -2.93
C THR A 139 14.31 15.08 -3.54
N GLU A 140 15.13 16.07 -3.22
CA GLU A 140 16.52 16.17 -3.70
C GLU A 140 17.38 15.05 -3.13
N VAL A 141 17.30 14.81 -1.82
CA VAL A 141 18.04 13.75 -1.12
C VAL A 141 17.69 12.39 -1.69
N ASN A 142 16.43 12.10 -1.98
CA ASN A 142 16.04 10.83 -2.60
C ASN A 142 16.64 10.66 -4.00
N SER A 143 16.71 11.73 -4.80
CA SER A 143 17.37 11.70 -6.10
C SER A 143 18.87 11.41 -5.97
N ASP A 144 19.55 12.08 -5.05
CA ASP A 144 20.98 11.88 -4.79
C ASP A 144 21.26 10.44 -4.31
N LEU A 145 20.42 9.92 -3.42
CA LEU A 145 20.52 8.54 -2.94
C LEU A 145 20.35 7.52 -4.08
N GLN A 146 19.43 7.78 -5.02
CA GLN A 146 19.28 6.92 -6.21
C GLN A 146 20.54 6.93 -7.09
N ALA A 147 21.16 8.10 -7.28
CA ALA A 147 22.42 8.20 -8.02
C ALA A 147 23.55 7.43 -7.33
N VAL A 148 23.70 7.56 -6.02
CA VAL A 148 24.67 6.79 -5.22
C VAL A 148 24.40 5.29 -5.34
N LEU A 149 23.14 4.86 -5.22
CA LEU A 149 22.76 3.45 -5.36
C LEU A 149 23.10 2.89 -6.75
N GLN A 150 22.86 3.67 -7.79
CA GLN A 150 23.20 3.28 -9.17
C GLN A 150 24.70 3.03 -9.35
N VAL A 151 25.54 3.94 -8.85
CA VAL A 151 27.01 3.79 -8.91
C VAL A 151 27.46 2.56 -8.12
N PHE A 152 26.97 2.40 -6.89
CA PHE A 152 27.28 1.25 -6.05
C PHE A 152 26.87 -0.08 -6.71
N SER A 153 25.66 -0.14 -7.27
CA SER A 153 25.14 -1.35 -7.93
C SER A 153 25.99 -1.74 -9.15
N ASN A 154 26.39 -0.76 -9.96
CA ASN A 154 27.24 -1.02 -11.15
C ASN A 154 28.60 -1.58 -10.74
N ASN A 155 29.26 -0.98 -9.76
CA ASN A 155 30.55 -1.42 -9.26
C ASN A 155 30.48 -2.82 -8.63
N THR A 156 29.47 -3.04 -7.77
CA THR A 156 29.25 -4.32 -7.09
C THR A 156 28.92 -5.43 -8.09
N ARG A 157 28.14 -5.15 -9.13
CA ARG A 157 27.80 -6.15 -10.17
C ARG A 157 29.04 -6.68 -10.87
N SER A 158 29.95 -5.80 -11.26
CA SER A 158 31.18 -6.18 -11.94
C SER A 158 32.08 -7.03 -11.04
N GLU A 159 32.28 -6.62 -9.80
CA GLU A 159 33.05 -7.36 -8.81
C GLU A 159 32.41 -8.73 -8.50
N PHE A 160 31.12 -8.76 -8.26
CA PHE A 160 30.37 -9.98 -7.96
C PHE A 160 30.47 -10.99 -9.11
N PHE A 161 30.28 -10.52 -10.34
CA PHE A 161 30.41 -11.36 -11.52
C PHE A 161 31.82 -11.98 -11.65
N ALA A 162 32.87 -11.19 -11.43
CA ALA A 162 34.23 -11.69 -11.46
C ALA A 162 34.50 -12.74 -10.37
N LYS A 163 33.96 -12.53 -9.15
CA LYS A 163 34.08 -13.49 -8.04
C LYS A 163 33.32 -14.80 -8.33
N VAL A 164 32.11 -14.72 -8.86
CA VAL A 164 31.33 -15.91 -9.25
C VAL A 164 32.07 -16.72 -10.32
N ARG A 165 32.62 -16.06 -11.33
CA ARG A 165 33.43 -16.76 -12.36
C ARG A 165 34.67 -17.44 -11.77
N ALA A 166 35.36 -16.78 -10.86
CA ALA A 166 36.53 -17.36 -10.19
C ALA A 166 36.15 -18.61 -9.38
N GLU A 167 35.05 -18.56 -8.66
CA GLU A 167 34.53 -19.69 -7.88
C GLU A 167 34.12 -20.87 -8.79
N LEU A 168 33.41 -20.60 -9.88
CA LEU A 168 33.04 -21.63 -10.86
C LEU A 168 34.25 -22.31 -11.47
N ARG A 169 35.31 -21.54 -11.82
CA ARG A 169 36.58 -22.11 -12.31
C ARG A 169 37.28 -22.98 -11.29
N ALA A 170 37.23 -22.58 -9.98
CA ALA A 170 37.79 -23.39 -8.90
C ALA A 170 37.08 -24.73 -8.75
N GLN A 171 35.80 -24.79 -9.10
CA GLN A 171 34.97 -25.99 -9.11
C GLN A 171 35.12 -26.82 -10.41
N GLY A 172 35.96 -26.38 -11.37
CA GLY A 172 36.23 -27.10 -12.61
C GLY A 172 35.31 -26.76 -13.79
N PHE A 173 34.50 -25.72 -13.68
CA PHE A 173 33.66 -25.24 -14.80
C PHE A 173 34.42 -24.26 -15.68
N GLU A 174 34.28 -24.40 -16.98
CA GLU A 174 34.80 -23.41 -17.96
C GLU A 174 33.76 -22.28 -18.17
N VAL A 175 34.00 -21.09 -17.59
CA VAL A 175 33.13 -19.90 -17.68
C VAL A 175 33.93 -18.61 -17.89
#